data_a75c3b2b0cda89fe80c3bac740fef64c
#
_entry.id   a75c3b2b0cda89fe80c3bac740fef64c
#
_cell.length_a   1.000
_cell.length_b   1.000
_cell.length_c   1.000
_cell.angle_alpha   90.00
_cell.angle_beta   90.00
_cell.angle_gamma   90.00
#
_symmetry.space_group_name_H-M   'P 1'
#
loop_
_entity.id
_entity.type
_entity.pdbx_description
1 polymer ?
#
loop_
_entity_poly.entity_id
_entity_poly.type
_entity_poly.pdbx_seq_one_letter_code
_entity_poly.pdbx_strand_id
1 'polypeptide(L)'
;MKVIIVSIIGLLLSLGFATQSFAHTTVEVEPYKIEVGWGLEPPVVGIRNDIVFKITEPGDISGQYRGVSNAFKNLEATALFGGLSKKIDINSDPKIGYYFSPIIPTKTGTYVMNLKGEINGVLINIQIPVEDVESTAVLDFPPTSGSSNQDVTSLKNSISSLQRDVSAMNDGSENDGGAAYDFAIFGLSIAVAAIVLAIIALIKRK
;
A
#
# COMPACT_ATOMS: atom_id res chain seq x y z
N MET A 1 40.78 2.72 -27.23
CA MET A 1 39.81 3.78 -27.54
C MET A 1 38.39 3.26 -27.73
N LYS A 2 38.11 2.24 -28.56
CA LYS A 2 36.71 1.74 -28.77
C LYS A 2 36.01 1.25 -27.50
N VAL A 3 36.70 0.56 -26.59
CA VAL A 3 36.15 0.05 -25.33
C VAL A 3 35.76 1.20 -24.38
N ILE A 4 36.53 2.26 -24.28
CA ILE A 4 36.29 3.43 -23.46
C ILE A 4 35.04 4.18 -23.96
N ILE A 5 34.86 4.29 -25.28
CA ILE A 5 33.68 4.94 -25.87
C ILE A 5 32.41 4.15 -25.57
N VAL A 6 32.44 2.82 -25.67
CA VAL A 6 31.29 1.96 -25.35
C VAL A 6 30.93 2.05 -23.87
N SER A 7 31.92 2.11 -22.97
CA SER A 7 31.69 2.28 -21.54
C SER A 7 31.07 3.64 -21.19
N ILE A 8 31.49 4.72 -21.84
CA ILE A 8 30.95 6.06 -21.67
C ILE A 8 29.50 6.15 -22.18
N ILE A 9 29.22 5.52 -23.34
CA ILE A 9 27.86 5.48 -23.90
C ILE A 9 26.95 4.64 -22.97
N GLY A 10 27.41 3.54 -22.43
CA GLY A 10 26.66 2.73 -21.45
C GLY A 10 26.34 3.49 -20.16
N LEU A 11 27.30 4.28 -19.65
CA LEU A 11 27.11 5.12 -18.47
C LEU A 11 26.14 6.28 -18.74
N LEU A 12 26.18 6.89 -19.91
CA LEU A 12 25.24 7.95 -20.31
C LEU A 12 23.81 7.43 -20.51
N LEU A 13 23.65 6.22 -21.02
CA LEU A 13 22.33 5.57 -21.16
C LEU A 13 21.71 5.20 -19.79
N SER A 14 22.52 4.86 -18.79
CA SER A 14 22.02 4.53 -17.45
C SER A 14 21.56 5.76 -16.64
N LEU A 15 22.00 6.96 -16.99
CA LEU A 15 21.59 8.22 -16.35
C LEU A 15 20.23 8.75 -16.84
N GLY A 16 19.66 8.19 -17.91
CA GLY A 16 18.45 8.68 -18.57
C GLY A 16 17.11 8.23 -17.95
N PHE A 17 17.10 7.35 -16.95
CA PHE A 17 15.88 6.78 -16.39
C PHE A 17 15.54 7.25 -14.97
N ALA A 18 15.94 8.45 -14.59
CA ALA A 18 15.40 9.06 -13.39
C ALA A 18 13.95 9.49 -13.69
N THR A 19 12.97 8.60 -13.52
CA THR A 19 11.56 8.96 -13.46
C THR A 19 11.37 9.85 -12.25
N GLN A 20 10.99 11.10 -12.47
CA GLN A 20 10.54 11.96 -11.38
C GLN A 20 9.21 11.40 -10.88
N SER A 21 9.23 10.78 -9.71
CA SER A 21 8.01 10.44 -8.98
C SER A 21 7.45 11.76 -8.42
N PHE A 22 6.38 12.25 -9.03
CA PHE A 22 5.58 13.31 -8.44
C PHE A 22 4.57 12.64 -7.51
N ALA A 23 4.78 12.80 -6.22
CA ALA A 23 3.90 12.30 -5.19
C ALA A 23 2.51 12.96 -5.21
N HIS A 24 2.41 14.18 -5.75
CA HIS A 24 1.16 14.92 -5.90
C HIS A 24 0.78 15.08 -7.37
N THR A 25 -0.49 14.82 -7.68
CA THR A 25 -1.04 15.03 -9.03
C THR A 25 -1.60 16.43 -9.16
N THR A 26 -1.19 17.14 -10.22
CA THR A 26 -1.66 18.49 -10.51
C THR A 26 -2.57 18.48 -11.74
N VAL A 27 -3.72 19.13 -11.65
CA VAL A 27 -4.67 19.36 -12.76
C VAL A 27 -4.95 20.84 -12.88
N GLU A 28 -4.97 21.36 -14.10
CA GLU A 28 -5.29 22.74 -14.41
C GLU A 28 -6.73 22.86 -14.91
N VAL A 29 -7.52 23.70 -14.24
CA VAL A 29 -8.86 24.13 -14.64
C VAL A 29 -8.87 25.63 -14.56
N GLU A 30 -8.62 26.29 -15.68
CA GLU A 30 -8.41 27.73 -15.72
C GLU A 30 -9.47 28.53 -14.96
N PRO A 31 -9.03 29.47 -14.10
CA PRO A 31 -7.67 29.94 -13.86
C PRO A 31 -6.93 29.13 -12.76
N TYR A 32 -7.51 28.04 -12.26
CA TYR A 32 -7.01 27.32 -11.10
C TYR A 32 -6.02 26.22 -11.47
N LYS A 33 -5.01 26.07 -10.59
CA LYS A 33 -4.14 24.90 -10.53
C LYS A 33 -4.47 24.14 -9.25
N ILE A 34 -4.93 22.90 -9.39
CA ILE A 34 -5.39 22.03 -8.31
C ILE A 34 -4.40 20.86 -8.18
N GLU A 35 -3.72 20.80 -7.05
CA GLU A 35 -2.76 19.76 -6.71
C GLU A 35 -3.36 18.90 -5.59
N VAL A 36 -3.32 17.57 -5.75
CA VAL A 36 -3.89 16.60 -4.78
C VAL A 36 -2.90 15.48 -4.54
N GLY A 37 -2.76 15.07 -3.28
CA GLY A 37 -1.88 13.97 -2.89
C GLY A 37 -2.10 13.53 -1.45
N TRP A 38 -1.19 12.72 -0.95
CA TRP A 38 -1.17 12.29 0.43
C TRP A 38 -0.33 13.25 1.30
N GLY A 39 -0.72 13.42 2.56
CA GLY A 39 0.01 14.25 3.50
C GLY A 39 1.26 13.56 4.06
N LEU A 40 1.22 12.23 4.18
CA LEU A 40 2.36 11.39 4.55
C LEU A 40 2.64 10.40 3.43
N GLU A 41 3.88 10.28 3.02
CA GLU A 41 4.34 9.44 1.93
C GLU A 41 5.49 8.52 2.36
N PRO A 42 5.50 7.26 1.89
CA PRO A 42 4.45 6.62 1.10
C PRO A 42 3.16 6.43 1.92
N PRO A 43 1.98 6.53 1.30
CA PRO A 43 0.72 6.22 1.98
C PRO A 43 0.64 4.71 2.24
N VAL A 44 0.26 4.33 3.47
CA VAL A 44 0.27 2.92 3.90
C VAL A 44 -1.10 2.50 4.42
N VAL A 45 -1.53 1.31 4.05
CA VAL A 45 -2.81 0.72 4.46
C VAL A 45 -2.92 0.62 5.99
N GLY A 46 -4.09 1.00 6.54
CA GLY A 46 -4.37 0.92 7.97
C GLY A 46 -3.77 2.04 8.82
N ILE A 47 -2.96 2.92 8.24
CA ILE A 47 -2.38 4.08 8.92
C ILE A 47 -3.18 5.33 8.56
N ARG A 48 -3.55 6.13 9.60
CA ARG A 48 -4.20 7.41 9.38
C ARG A 48 -3.29 8.33 8.57
N ASN A 49 -3.86 8.91 7.52
CA ASN A 49 -3.21 9.89 6.66
C ASN A 49 -4.19 11.03 6.34
N ASP A 50 -3.73 12.06 5.69
CA ASP A 50 -4.56 13.13 5.18
C ASP A 50 -4.49 13.15 3.65
N ILE A 51 -5.63 13.33 2.97
CA ILE A 51 -5.62 13.79 1.60
C ILE A 51 -5.40 15.30 1.66
N VAL A 52 -4.38 15.77 0.98
CA VAL A 52 -4.05 17.20 0.92
C VAL A 52 -4.40 17.78 -0.44
N PHE A 53 -4.92 19.00 -0.42
CA PHE A 53 -5.28 19.76 -1.60
C PHE A 53 -4.55 21.09 -1.55
N LYS A 54 -3.97 21.49 -2.67
CA LYS A 54 -3.42 22.82 -2.85
C LYS A 54 -4.07 23.45 -4.07
N ILE A 55 -4.81 24.54 -3.84
CA ILE A 55 -5.54 25.24 -4.90
C ILE A 55 -4.95 26.63 -5.02
N THR A 56 -4.46 26.92 -6.21
CA THR A 56 -3.82 28.20 -6.52
C THR A 56 -4.40 28.82 -7.79
N GLU A 57 -4.29 30.13 -7.91
CA GLU A 57 -4.63 30.92 -9.08
C GLU A 57 -3.47 31.85 -9.45
N PRO A 58 -3.40 32.40 -10.67
CA PRO A 58 -2.40 33.37 -11.04
C PRO A 58 -2.38 34.56 -10.08
N GLY A 59 -1.21 34.98 -9.64
CA GLY A 59 -1.00 36.19 -8.84
C GLY A 59 -0.88 37.44 -9.71
N ASP A 60 -0.70 38.55 -9.05
CA ASP A 60 -0.60 39.87 -9.73
C ASP A 60 0.71 40.04 -10.53
N ILE A 61 1.70 39.21 -10.24
CA ILE A 61 2.99 39.17 -10.96
C ILE A 61 3.01 37.91 -11.86
N SER A 62 3.34 38.13 -13.12
CA SER A 62 3.45 37.03 -14.10
C SER A 62 4.37 35.91 -13.60
N GLY A 63 3.89 34.67 -13.68
CA GLY A 63 4.61 33.46 -13.22
C GLY A 63 4.50 33.19 -11.71
N GLN A 64 3.85 34.06 -10.93
CA GLN A 64 3.54 33.77 -9.53
C GLN A 64 2.12 33.25 -9.38
N TYR A 65 1.93 32.38 -8.39
CA TYR A 65 0.64 31.83 -7.99
C TYR A 65 0.34 32.18 -6.55
N ARG A 66 -0.93 32.47 -6.28
CA ARG A 66 -1.43 32.72 -4.92
C ARG A 66 -2.43 31.62 -4.54
N GLY A 67 -2.50 31.30 -3.25
CA GLY A 67 -3.48 30.35 -2.74
C GLY A 67 -4.90 30.90 -2.81
N VAL A 68 -5.86 30.04 -3.14
CA VAL A 68 -7.28 30.37 -3.17
C VAL A 68 -7.88 30.10 -1.80
N SER A 69 -8.45 31.12 -1.13
CA SER A 69 -9.16 30.94 0.14
C SER A 69 -10.59 30.47 -0.08
N ASN A 70 -11.12 29.69 0.87
CA ASN A 70 -12.50 29.16 0.85
C ASN A 70 -12.88 28.42 -0.43
N ALA A 71 -11.92 27.76 -1.08
CA ALA A 71 -12.15 27.04 -2.34
C ALA A 71 -13.22 25.93 -2.19
N PHE A 72 -13.32 25.30 -1.02
CA PHE A 72 -14.30 24.25 -0.73
C PHE A 72 -15.65 24.77 -0.19
N LYS A 73 -15.95 26.05 -0.33
CA LYS A 73 -17.27 26.59 0.08
C LYS A 73 -18.41 25.97 -0.73
N ASN A 74 -18.23 25.87 -2.05
CA ASN A 74 -19.20 25.30 -3.01
C ASN A 74 -18.59 24.14 -3.82
N LEU A 75 -17.43 23.61 -3.41
CA LEU A 75 -16.76 22.49 -4.01
C LEU A 75 -16.81 21.30 -3.05
N GLU A 76 -17.20 20.14 -3.54
CA GLU A 76 -17.22 18.89 -2.79
C GLU A 76 -16.11 17.96 -3.25
N ALA A 77 -15.57 17.19 -2.30
CA ALA A 77 -14.61 16.14 -2.58
C ALA A 77 -15.15 14.76 -2.18
N THR A 78 -14.93 13.79 -3.05
CA THR A 78 -15.33 12.40 -2.83
C THR A 78 -14.15 11.49 -3.17
N ALA A 79 -13.76 10.66 -2.22
CA ALA A 79 -12.77 9.61 -2.45
C ALA A 79 -13.43 8.40 -3.11
N LEU A 80 -12.82 7.89 -4.17
CA LEU A 80 -13.27 6.73 -4.95
C LEU A 80 -12.21 5.63 -4.85
N PHE A 81 -12.65 4.37 -4.69
CA PHE A 81 -11.80 3.19 -4.72
C PHE A 81 -12.60 1.95 -5.11
N GLY A 82 -12.21 1.24 -6.18
CA GLY A 82 -12.80 -0.04 -6.56
C GLY A 82 -14.33 -0.02 -6.73
N GLY A 83 -14.91 1.09 -7.23
CA GLY A 83 -16.35 1.28 -7.39
C GLY A 83 -17.07 1.80 -6.12
N LEU A 84 -16.37 1.90 -5.00
CA LEU A 84 -16.88 2.52 -3.77
C LEU A 84 -16.61 4.03 -3.79
N SER A 85 -17.46 4.79 -3.10
CA SER A 85 -17.31 6.24 -2.94
C SER A 85 -17.55 6.67 -1.51
N LYS A 86 -16.79 7.66 -1.06
CA LYS A 86 -16.95 8.29 0.26
C LYS A 86 -16.79 9.79 0.11
N LYS A 87 -17.84 10.57 0.44
CA LYS A 87 -17.70 12.02 0.62
C LYS A 87 -16.75 12.27 1.79
N ILE A 88 -15.79 13.15 1.59
CA ILE A 88 -14.80 13.50 2.62
C ILE A 88 -15.01 14.94 3.08
N ASP A 89 -14.83 15.16 4.38
CA ASP A 89 -14.96 16.49 4.99
C ASP A 89 -13.62 17.23 4.87
N ILE A 90 -13.68 18.44 4.34
CA ILE A 90 -12.49 19.24 4.06
C ILE A 90 -12.27 20.24 5.17
N ASN A 91 -11.06 20.26 5.72
CA ASN A 91 -10.57 21.25 6.67
C ASN A 91 -9.64 22.24 5.97
N SER A 92 -9.69 23.50 6.38
CA SER A 92 -8.75 24.52 5.92
C SER A 92 -7.44 24.45 6.71
N ASP A 93 -6.32 24.52 6.01
CA ASP A 93 -5.00 24.72 6.63
C ASP A 93 -4.81 26.22 6.94
N PRO A 94 -4.02 26.60 7.95
CA PRO A 94 -3.64 28.00 8.18
C PRO A 94 -2.96 28.67 6.97
N LYS A 95 -2.31 27.90 6.11
CA LYS A 95 -1.71 28.37 4.87
C LYS A 95 -2.78 28.50 3.79
N ILE A 96 -2.97 29.71 3.28
CA ILE A 96 -3.99 30.01 2.27
C ILE A 96 -3.80 29.13 1.03
N GLY A 97 -4.89 28.54 0.55
CA GLY A 97 -4.91 27.64 -0.60
C GLY A 97 -4.60 26.18 -0.27
N TYR A 98 -4.32 25.86 1.00
CA TYR A 98 -4.10 24.49 1.45
C TYR A 98 -5.30 23.98 2.25
N TYR A 99 -5.66 22.73 1.98
CA TYR A 99 -6.80 22.03 2.59
C TYR A 99 -6.44 20.59 2.83
N PHE A 100 -7.10 19.94 3.76
CA PHE A 100 -6.86 18.54 4.06
C PHE A 100 -8.11 17.81 4.53
N SER A 101 -8.11 16.50 4.37
CA SER A 101 -9.15 15.61 4.88
C SER A 101 -8.54 14.35 5.49
N PRO A 102 -8.80 14.04 6.77
CA PRO A 102 -8.27 12.83 7.39
C PRO A 102 -8.97 11.59 6.84
N ILE A 103 -8.17 10.58 6.54
CA ILE A 103 -8.65 9.28 6.05
C ILE A 103 -7.73 8.16 6.53
N ILE A 104 -8.29 6.95 6.68
CA ILE A 104 -7.52 5.72 6.86
C ILE A 104 -7.73 4.87 5.62
N PRO A 105 -6.76 4.74 4.72
CA PRO A 105 -6.86 3.83 3.59
C PRO A 105 -6.86 2.39 4.11
N THR A 106 -7.85 1.58 3.72
CA THR A 106 -8.00 0.20 4.19
C THR A 106 -7.65 -0.84 3.14
N LYS A 107 -7.29 -0.40 1.95
CA LYS A 107 -6.89 -1.23 0.81
C LYS A 107 -5.68 -0.61 0.12
N THR A 108 -4.80 -1.46 -0.39
CA THR A 108 -3.68 -1.06 -1.25
C THR A 108 -4.17 -0.73 -2.66
N GLY A 109 -3.45 0.14 -3.36
CA GLY A 109 -3.73 0.55 -4.75
C GLY A 109 -4.20 1.99 -4.87
N THR A 110 -4.62 2.37 -6.08
CA THR A 110 -4.91 3.76 -6.47
C THR A 110 -6.26 4.23 -5.93
N TYR A 111 -6.25 5.32 -5.20
CA TYR A 111 -7.43 6.10 -4.84
C TYR A 111 -7.59 7.24 -5.83
N VAL A 112 -8.83 7.65 -6.09
CA VAL A 112 -9.14 8.77 -6.98
C VAL A 112 -9.97 9.79 -6.22
N MET A 113 -9.55 11.06 -6.26
CA MET A 113 -10.31 12.17 -5.69
C MET A 113 -11.20 12.78 -6.77
N ASN A 114 -12.51 12.73 -6.58
CA ASN A 114 -13.50 13.36 -7.45
C ASN A 114 -13.90 14.70 -6.83
N LEU A 115 -13.59 15.80 -7.53
CA LEU A 115 -13.95 17.17 -7.15
C LEU A 115 -15.10 17.65 -8.03
N LYS A 116 -16.20 18.07 -7.39
CA LYS A 116 -17.40 18.52 -8.10
C LYS A 116 -18.03 19.72 -7.42
N GLY A 117 -18.32 20.74 -8.17
CA GLY A 117 -18.92 21.99 -7.69
C GLY A 117 -18.37 23.19 -8.41
N GLU A 118 -18.10 24.25 -7.67
CA GLU A 118 -17.54 25.49 -8.23
C GLU A 118 -16.53 26.16 -7.27
N ILE A 119 -15.59 26.87 -7.86
CA ILE A 119 -14.67 27.79 -7.16
C ILE A 119 -14.88 29.17 -7.73
N ASN A 120 -15.41 30.12 -6.93
CA ASN A 120 -15.67 31.51 -7.35
C ASN A 120 -16.43 31.62 -8.69
N GLY A 121 -17.42 30.73 -8.92
CA GLY A 121 -18.23 30.71 -10.13
C GLY A 121 -17.66 29.90 -11.31
N VAL A 122 -16.45 29.35 -11.18
CA VAL A 122 -15.86 28.43 -12.17
C VAL A 122 -16.26 26.99 -11.83
N LEU A 123 -16.92 26.31 -12.77
CA LEU A 123 -17.34 24.92 -12.58
C LEU A 123 -16.14 23.97 -12.55
N ILE A 124 -16.10 23.13 -11.54
CA ILE A 124 -15.10 22.09 -11.36
C ILE A 124 -15.80 20.73 -11.42
N ASN A 125 -15.31 19.85 -12.29
CA ASN A 125 -15.78 18.46 -12.37
C ASN A 125 -14.63 17.61 -12.89
N ILE A 126 -13.76 17.18 -11.96
CA ILE A 126 -12.51 16.49 -12.29
C ILE A 126 -12.31 15.29 -11.37
N GLN A 127 -11.59 14.28 -11.89
CA GLN A 127 -11.12 13.12 -11.15
C GLN A 127 -9.60 13.10 -11.18
N ILE A 128 -8.99 13.03 -10.01
CA ILE A 128 -7.55 13.12 -9.83
C ILE A 128 -7.08 11.83 -9.13
N PRO A 129 -6.33 10.96 -9.80
CA PRO A 129 -5.68 9.83 -9.14
C PRO A 129 -4.58 10.33 -8.21
N VAL A 130 -4.49 9.75 -7.02
CA VAL A 130 -3.39 9.98 -6.08
C VAL A 130 -2.47 8.77 -6.06
N GLU A 131 -1.27 8.93 -5.48
CA GLU A 131 -0.29 7.86 -5.36
C GLU A 131 -0.89 6.60 -4.73
N ASP A 132 -0.42 5.45 -5.17
CA ASP A 132 -0.90 4.14 -4.70
C ASP A 132 -0.62 3.94 -3.22
N VAL A 133 -1.63 3.47 -2.51
CA VAL A 133 -1.48 3.05 -1.12
C VAL A 133 -0.74 1.72 -1.07
N GLU A 134 0.35 1.71 -0.32
CA GLU A 134 1.25 0.58 -0.14
C GLU A 134 0.83 -0.34 1.02
N SER A 135 1.42 -1.52 1.09
CA SER A 135 1.31 -2.38 2.26
C SER A 135 2.20 -1.86 3.41
N THR A 136 1.89 -2.26 4.66
CA THR A 136 2.73 -1.90 5.83
C THR A 136 4.17 -2.39 5.71
N ALA A 137 4.42 -3.41 4.89
CA ALA A 137 5.74 -4.00 4.70
C ALA A 137 6.81 -3.02 4.20
N VAL A 138 6.41 -1.93 3.52
CA VAL A 138 7.36 -0.89 3.06
C VAL A 138 7.98 -0.11 4.20
N LEU A 139 7.35 -0.09 5.38
CA LEU A 139 7.81 0.61 6.57
C LEU A 139 8.39 -0.34 7.63
N ASP A 140 8.39 -1.66 7.40
CA ASP A 140 8.86 -2.62 8.39
C ASP A 140 10.37 -2.51 8.63
N PHE A 141 10.77 -2.37 9.90
CA PHE A 141 12.16 -2.44 10.32
C PHE A 141 12.30 -3.20 11.66
N PRO A 142 13.12 -4.25 11.75
CA PRO A 142 13.78 -4.94 10.63
C PRO A 142 12.75 -5.50 9.66
N PRO A 143 13.08 -5.64 8.36
CA PRO A 143 12.14 -6.16 7.38
C PRO A 143 11.68 -7.55 7.82
N THR A 144 10.37 -7.72 7.89
CA THR A 144 9.75 -9.04 8.09
C THR A 144 10.16 -9.91 6.92
N SER A 145 11.08 -10.84 7.16
CA SER A 145 11.53 -11.82 6.16
C SER A 145 10.27 -12.48 5.58
N GLY A 146 9.89 -12.03 4.38
CA GLY A 146 8.80 -12.50 3.57
C GLY A 146 7.84 -13.49 4.25
N SER A 147 6.84 -12.99 4.98
CA SER A 147 5.61 -13.75 5.14
C SER A 147 4.91 -13.75 3.78
N SER A 148 5.52 -14.49 2.85
CA SER A 148 4.87 -14.78 1.59
C SER A 148 3.54 -15.47 1.93
N ASN A 149 2.50 -15.21 1.15
CA ASN A 149 1.24 -15.97 1.20
C ASN A 149 1.49 -17.50 1.20
N GLN A 150 2.69 -17.92 0.84
CA GLN A 150 3.20 -19.28 0.87
C GLN A 150 3.33 -19.82 2.30
N ASP A 151 3.79 -19.00 3.29
CA ASP A 151 3.95 -19.46 4.68
C ASP A 151 2.59 -19.64 5.35
N VAL A 152 1.65 -18.69 5.11
CA VAL A 152 0.28 -18.80 5.59
C VAL A 152 -0.45 -19.97 4.93
N THR A 153 -0.23 -20.21 3.65
CA THR A 153 -0.80 -21.34 2.92
C THR A 153 -0.21 -22.66 3.40
N SER A 154 1.10 -22.72 3.64
CA SER A 154 1.78 -23.90 4.20
C SER A 154 1.30 -24.21 5.60
N LEU A 155 1.15 -23.18 6.47
CA LEU A 155 0.61 -23.35 7.81
C LEU A 155 -0.85 -23.82 7.78
N LYS A 156 -1.69 -23.22 6.92
CA LYS A 156 -3.08 -23.64 6.72
C LYS A 156 -3.18 -25.08 6.22
N ASN A 157 -2.32 -25.48 5.29
CA ASN A 157 -2.27 -26.85 4.78
C ASN A 157 -1.81 -27.83 5.87
N SER A 158 -0.84 -27.43 6.70
CA SER A 158 -0.37 -28.23 7.84
C SER A 158 -1.45 -28.39 8.91
N ILE A 159 -2.20 -27.35 9.22
CA ILE A 159 -3.34 -27.41 10.15
C ILE A 159 -4.44 -28.33 9.58
N SER A 160 -4.73 -28.23 8.28
CA SER A 160 -5.76 -29.06 7.63
C SER A 160 -5.34 -30.55 7.54
N SER A 161 -4.05 -30.84 7.45
CA SER A 161 -3.57 -32.24 7.52
C SER A 161 -3.67 -32.79 8.94
N LEU A 162 -3.25 -32.02 9.94
CA LEU A 162 -3.38 -32.38 11.35
C LEU A 162 -4.84 -32.62 11.76
N GLN A 163 -5.78 -31.77 11.29
CA GLN A 163 -7.21 -31.98 11.54
C GLN A 163 -7.72 -33.29 10.93
N ARG A 164 -7.27 -33.62 9.73
CA ARG A 164 -7.62 -34.92 9.09
C ARG A 164 -7.05 -36.09 9.87
N ASP A 165 -5.81 -36.01 10.31
CA ASP A 165 -5.14 -37.06 11.06
C ASP A 165 -5.79 -37.26 12.43
N VAL A 166 -6.18 -36.19 13.13
CA VAL A 166 -6.93 -36.24 14.39
C VAL A 166 -8.33 -36.82 14.18
N SER A 167 -9.02 -36.48 13.08
CA SER A 167 -10.33 -37.05 12.75
C SER A 167 -10.24 -38.52 12.44
N ALA A 168 -9.21 -38.95 11.68
CA ALA A 168 -8.96 -40.37 11.37
C ALA A 168 -8.65 -41.18 12.63
N MET A 169 -7.96 -40.59 13.62
CA MET A 169 -7.73 -41.25 14.91
C MET A 169 -9.01 -41.41 15.75
N ASN A 170 -9.94 -40.42 15.66
CA ASN A 170 -11.20 -40.49 16.39
C ASN A 170 -12.20 -41.48 15.80
N ASP A 171 -12.19 -41.71 14.48
CA ASP A 171 -13.03 -42.73 13.80
C ASP A 171 -12.49 -44.15 13.92
N GLY A 172 -11.20 -44.33 14.31
CA GLY A 172 -10.55 -45.63 14.48
C GLY A 172 -10.70 -46.24 15.86
N SER A 173 -11.46 -45.62 16.79
CA SER A 173 -11.52 -46.05 18.21
C SER A 173 -12.46 -47.25 18.50
N GLU A 174 -12.89 -48.02 17.51
CA GLU A 174 -13.74 -49.19 17.74
C GLU A 174 -13.05 -50.55 17.54
N ASN A 175 -11.71 -50.65 17.53
CA ASN A 175 -11.06 -51.95 17.60
C ASN A 175 -9.78 -51.96 18.43
N ASP A 176 -9.84 -52.72 19.50
CA ASP A 176 -8.84 -52.99 20.52
C ASP A 176 -7.48 -53.45 19.91
N GLY A 177 -6.40 -52.76 20.24
CA GLY A 177 -5.01 -53.20 20.05
C GLY A 177 -4.12 -52.36 19.15
N GLY A 178 -4.64 -51.43 18.28
CA GLY A 178 -3.85 -50.64 17.33
C GLY A 178 -3.35 -49.28 17.88
N ALA A 179 -4.04 -48.71 18.85
CA ALA A 179 -3.82 -47.37 19.29
C ALA A 179 -2.39 -47.08 19.82
N ALA A 180 -1.81 -48.03 20.54
CA ALA A 180 -0.43 -47.87 21.07
C ALA A 180 0.63 -47.85 19.94
N TYR A 181 0.41 -48.60 18.86
CA TYR A 181 1.29 -48.65 17.70
C TYR A 181 1.19 -47.40 16.84
N ASP A 182 -0.02 -46.89 16.66
CA ASP A 182 -0.27 -45.64 15.90
C ASP A 182 0.29 -44.43 16.62
N PHE A 183 0.19 -44.35 17.93
CA PHE A 183 0.85 -43.33 18.74
C PHE A 183 2.38 -43.41 18.67
N ALA A 184 2.96 -44.59 18.58
CA ALA A 184 4.39 -44.78 18.42
C ALA A 184 4.89 -44.29 17.06
N ILE A 185 4.16 -44.57 15.96
CA ILE A 185 4.47 -44.10 14.61
C ILE A 185 4.33 -42.58 14.52
N PHE A 186 3.29 -42.00 15.11
CA PHE A 186 3.05 -40.57 15.15
C PHE A 186 4.17 -39.84 15.94
N GLY A 187 4.55 -40.34 17.11
CA GLY A 187 5.67 -39.83 17.89
C GLY A 187 7.01 -39.90 17.11
N LEU A 188 7.24 -40.96 16.35
CA LEU A 188 8.42 -41.14 15.52
C LEU A 188 8.46 -40.10 14.37
N SER A 189 7.32 -39.83 13.73
CA SER A 189 7.23 -38.83 12.63
C SER A 189 7.50 -37.44 13.08
N ILE A 190 7.01 -37.03 14.26
CA ILE A 190 7.32 -35.74 14.88
C ILE A 190 8.80 -35.64 15.24
N ALA A 191 9.40 -36.68 15.78
CA ALA A 191 10.82 -36.70 16.12
C ALA A 191 11.72 -36.54 14.88
N VAL A 192 11.38 -37.18 13.76
CA VAL A 192 12.10 -37.04 12.49
C VAL A 192 11.98 -35.56 11.96
N ALA A 193 10.80 -35.00 11.99
CA ALA A 193 10.58 -33.61 11.57
C ALA A 193 11.38 -32.62 12.45
N ALA A 194 11.43 -32.83 13.76
CA ALA A 194 12.20 -32.01 14.68
C ALA A 194 13.72 -32.08 14.42
N ILE A 195 14.23 -33.28 14.09
CA ILE A 195 15.64 -33.49 13.75
C ILE A 195 15.99 -32.75 12.44
N VAL A 196 15.14 -32.85 11.43
CA VAL A 196 15.36 -32.12 10.15
C VAL A 196 15.39 -30.62 10.36
N LEU A 197 14.45 -30.08 11.14
CA LEU A 197 14.43 -28.65 11.48
C LEU A 197 15.68 -28.22 12.28
N ALA A 198 16.13 -29.06 13.21
CA ALA A 198 17.37 -28.80 13.98
C ALA A 198 18.60 -28.75 13.06
N ILE A 199 18.70 -29.66 12.10
CA ILE A 199 19.80 -29.68 11.11
C ILE A 199 19.75 -28.44 10.22
N ILE A 200 18.57 -28.03 9.73
CA ILE A 200 18.40 -26.81 8.92
C ILE A 200 18.80 -25.57 9.73
N ALA A 201 18.39 -25.49 11.00
CA ALA A 201 18.76 -24.39 11.88
C ALA A 201 20.27 -24.32 12.12
N LEU A 202 20.95 -25.46 12.24
CA LEU A 202 22.40 -25.54 12.44
C LEU A 202 23.17 -25.11 11.18
N ILE A 203 22.68 -25.45 9.99
CA ILE A 203 23.27 -25.05 8.70
C ILE A 203 23.09 -23.55 8.45
N LYS A 204 21.93 -22.98 8.81
CA LYS A 204 21.65 -21.53 8.66
C LYS A 204 22.40 -20.65 9.69
N ARG A 205 22.93 -21.23 10.76
CA ARG A 205 23.66 -20.50 11.80
C ARG A 205 25.14 -20.25 11.46
N LYS A 206 25.62 -20.80 10.33
CA LYS A 206 26.94 -20.49 9.75
C LYS A 206 26.81 -19.47 8.65
#